data_e89cecda766b514fb8ccf20e36fea291
#
_entry.id   e89cecda766b514fb8ccf20e36fea291
#
_cell.length_a   1.000
_cell.length_b   1.000
_cell.length_c   1.000
_cell.angle_alpha   90.00
_cell.angle_beta   90.00
_cell.angle_gamma   90.00
#
_symmetry.space_group_name_H-M   'P 1'
#
loop_
_entity.id
_entity.type
_entity.pdbx_description
1 polymer ?
#
loop_
_entity_poly.entity_id
_entity_poly.type
_entity_poly.pdbx_seq_one_letter_code
_entity_poly.pdbx_strand_id
1 'polypeptide(L)'
;MSRVTLASGQQLMFPHLVERAKPGVIAVLPNGKRFVNEADSYHDFIAALLAATPAGDTPQAWLLADRRALRRYGLGHARPFPFTPTAWLRTGYLQRGNTLAELAKQCAIDANALAETVERFNHFASAGEDVDFYRGASAYNRAQGDHQVTLGPLREGPFYAVRILPGSLGTFSGLQTDEHARVLDEQQQPIPGLYAIGNDMSSVMRGYYPSGGITLGPAMTFGYLVGKNLAKKNKYKQ
;
A
#
# COMPACT_ATOMS: atom_id res chain seq x y z
N MET A 1 2.57 -5.23 -2.93
CA MET A 1 3.22 -5.07 -4.26
C MET A 1 2.64 -6.05 -5.26
N SER A 2 2.63 -5.73 -6.55
CA SER A 2 2.39 -6.72 -7.62
C SER A 2 3.69 -7.01 -8.36
N ARG A 3 3.80 -8.23 -8.90
CA ARG A 3 5.01 -8.72 -9.56
C ARG A 3 4.69 -9.22 -10.96
N VAL A 4 5.54 -8.90 -11.92
CA VAL A 4 5.49 -9.47 -13.27
C VAL A 4 6.90 -9.94 -13.67
N THR A 5 6.97 -11.05 -14.37
CA THR A 5 8.19 -11.54 -15.01
C THR A 5 8.07 -11.25 -16.51
N LEU A 6 9.00 -10.50 -17.05
CA LEU A 6 9.07 -10.22 -18.48
C LEU A 6 9.62 -11.42 -19.24
N ALA A 7 9.44 -11.42 -20.57
CA ALA A 7 10.00 -12.48 -21.45
C ALA A 7 11.53 -12.59 -21.36
N SER A 8 12.22 -11.53 -20.97
CA SER A 8 13.66 -11.50 -20.69
C SER A 8 14.06 -12.22 -19.39
N GLY A 9 13.11 -12.69 -18.59
CA GLY A 9 13.34 -13.22 -17.23
C GLY A 9 13.44 -12.14 -16.14
N GLN A 10 13.50 -10.86 -16.51
CA GLN A 10 13.54 -9.77 -15.55
C GLN A 10 12.23 -9.69 -14.75
N GLN A 11 12.34 -9.56 -13.43
CA GLN A 11 11.20 -9.32 -12.56
C GLN A 11 11.02 -7.81 -12.32
N LEU A 12 9.80 -7.33 -12.52
CA LEU A 12 9.38 -5.98 -12.18
C LEU A 12 8.42 -6.03 -10.99
N MET A 13 8.60 -5.10 -10.06
CA MET A 13 7.74 -4.92 -8.88
C MET A 13 7.05 -3.57 -8.96
N PHE A 14 5.76 -3.52 -8.61
CA PHE A 14 5.01 -2.28 -8.53
C PHE A 14 4.45 -2.08 -7.11
N PRO A 15 4.80 -0.97 -6.44
CA PRO A 15 4.42 -0.73 -5.04
C PRO A 15 3.10 0.02 -4.93
N HIS A 16 1.98 -0.56 -5.18
CA HIS A 16 0.64 0.05 -5.16
C HIS A 16 0.40 1.07 -4.02
N LEU A 17 0.91 2.30 -4.16
CA LEU A 17 0.90 3.30 -3.10
C LEU A 17 -0.34 4.21 -3.15
N VAL A 18 -0.78 4.61 -4.35
CA VAL A 18 -1.76 5.68 -4.54
C VAL A 18 -3.03 5.21 -5.25
N GLU A 19 -2.92 4.41 -6.31
CA GLU A 19 -4.07 4.05 -7.16
C GLU A 19 -5.14 3.23 -6.43
N ARG A 20 -4.79 2.58 -5.31
CA ARG A 20 -5.75 1.85 -4.46
C ARG A 20 -6.90 2.73 -3.95
N ALA A 21 -6.59 4.01 -3.69
CA ALA A 21 -7.53 4.98 -3.16
C ALA A 21 -8.41 5.64 -4.23
N LYS A 22 -8.17 5.36 -5.53
CA LYS A 22 -8.89 6.04 -6.61
C LYS A 22 -10.32 5.51 -6.77
N PRO A 23 -11.28 6.38 -7.15
CA PRO A 23 -12.65 5.97 -7.43
C PRO A 23 -12.72 4.83 -8.45
N GLY A 24 -13.55 3.83 -8.19
CA GLY A 24 -13.69 2.66 -9.07
C GLY A 24 -12.60 1.60 -8.91
N VAL A 25 -11.84 1.66 -7.83
CA VAL A 25 -10.83 0.65 -7.45
C VAL A 25 -11.18 0.07 -6.08
N ILE A 26 -11.19 -1.25 -5.94
CA ILE A 26 -11.35 -1.97 -4.66
C ILE A 26 -10.36 -3.10 -4.52
N ALA A 27 -10.13 -3.56 -3.30
CA ALA A 27 -9.31 -4.72 -3.00
C ALA A 27 -10.15 -5.84 -2.39
N VAL A 28 -10.00 -7.07 -2.92
CA VAL A 28 -10.69 -8.25 -2.41
C VAL A 28 -9.73 -9.41 -2.18
N LEU A 29 -10.07 -10.26 -1.21
CA LEU A 29 -9.42 -11.55 -1.00
C LEU A 29 -9.90 -12.59 -2.04
N PRO A 30 -9.28 -13.78 -2.14
CA PRO A 30 -9.76 -14.87 -2.97
C PRO A 30 -11.21 -15.30 -2.68
N ASN A 31 -11.70 -15.08 -1.45
CA ASN A 31 -13.09 -15.32 -1.07
C ASN A 31 -14.08 -14.24 -1.57
N GLY A 32 -13.64 -13.29 -2.40
CA GLY A 32 -14.46 -12.25 -3.00
C GLY A 32 -14.81 -11.07 -2.09
N LYS A 33 -14.36 -11.04 -0.85
CA LYS A 33 -14.72 -10.00 0.13
C LYS A 33 -13.65 -8.93 0.27
N ARG A 34 -14.05 -7.69 0.46
CA ARG A 34 -13.17 -6.60 0.92
C ARG A 34 -12.69 -6.90 2.35
N PHE A 35 -11.53 -6.39 2.69
CA PHE A 35 -10.89 -6.64 3.99
C PHE A 35 -10.27 -5.37 4.60
N VAL A 36 -10.32 -4.24 3.91
CA VAL A 36 -9.60 -3.04 4.31
C VAL A 36 -10.19 -1.78 3.66
N ASN A 37 -9.92 -0.64 4.26
CA ASN A 37 -10.04 0.65 3.58
C ASN A 37 -8.87 0.83 2.59
N GLU A 38 -9.13 0.78 1.31
CA GLU A 38 -8.09 0.85 0.28
C GLU A 38 -7.39 2.21 0.21
N ALA A 39 -7.96 3.23 0.83
CA ALA A 39 -7.37 4.56 0.91
C ALA A 39 -6.46 4.77 2.13
N ASP A 40 -6.38 3.81 3.03
CA ASP A 40 -5.43 3.85 4.13
C ASP A 40 -3.99 3.66 3.66
N SER A 41 -3.03 3.85 4.57
CA SER A 41 -1.62 3.70 4.24
C SER A 41 -1.31 2.30 3.71
N TYR A 42 -0.26 2.17 2.91
CA TYR A 42 0.18 0.85 2.44
C TYR A 42 0.60 -0.08 3.58
N HIS A 43 1.02 0.49 4.71
CA HIS A 43 1.32 -0.26 5.93
C HIS A 43 0.05 -0.90 6.52
N ASP A 44 -0.99 -0.09 6.73
CA ASP A 44 -2.27 -0.56 7.27
C ASP A 44 -2.96 -1.53 6.31
N PHE A 45 -2.86 -1.28 5.00
CA PHE A 45 -3.37 -2.20 3.98
C PHE A 45 -2.74 -3.59 4.08
N ILE A 46 -1.41 -3.67 4.25
CA ILE A 46 -0.71 -4.96 4.36
C ILE A 46 -0.95 -5.60 5.73
N ALA A 47 -1.02 -4.81 6.81
CA ALA A 47 -1.37 -5.33 8.13
C ALA A 47 -2.77 -5.98 8.12
N ALA A 48 -3.77 -5.34 7.49
CA ALA A 48 -5.10 -5.88 7.30
C ALA A 48 -5.10 -7.16 6.42
N LEU A 49 -4.31 -7.19 5.34
CA LEU A 49 -4.16 -8.38 4.51
C LEU A 49 -3.60 -9.57 5.30
N LEU A 50 -2.57 -9.34 6.10
CA LEU A 50 -1.97 -10.38 6.94
C LEU A 50 -2.96 -10.88 8.00
N ALA A 51 -3.68 -9.98 8.65
CA ALA A 51 -4.69 -10.32 9.65
C ALA A 51 -5.89 -11.08 9.06
N ALA A 52 -6.27 -10.79 7.82
CA ALA A 52 -7.37 -11.45 7.12
C ALA A 52 -6.97 -12.78 6.46
N THR A 53 -5.68 -13.13 6.45
CA THR A 53 -5.17 -14.38 5.86
C THR A 53 -5.16 -15.47 6.93
N PRO A 54 -5.81 -16.63 6.71
CA PRO A 54 -5.74 -17.76 7.62
C PRO A 54 -4.31 -18.23 7.87
N ALA A 55 -4.03 -18.76 9.06
CA ALA A 55 -2.73 -19.31 9.39
C ALA A 55 -2.35 -20.46 8.44
N GLY A 56 -1.17 -20.41 7.85
CA GLY A 56 -0.68 -21.39 6.89
C GLY A 56 -0.94 -21.03 5.42
N ASP A 57 -1.82 -20.08 5.15
CA ASP A 57 -2.09 -19.61 3.79
C ASP A 57 -1.08 -18.54 3.34
N THR A 58 -0.90 -18.41 2.02
CA THR A 58 -0.10 -17.35 1.44
C THR A 58 -0.92 -16.06 1.36
N PRO A 59 -0.51 -14.97 2.04
CA PRO A 59 -1.21 -13.70 1.98
C PRO A 59 -1.25 -13.15 0.54
N GLN A 60 -2.46 -12.95 0.01
CA GLN A 60 -2.67 -12.35 -1.30
C GLN A 60 -4.05 -11.71 -1.40
N ALA A 61 -4.14 -10.69 -2.24
CA ALA A 61 -5.38 -10.02 -2.59
C ALA A 61 -5.40 -9.67 -4.07
N TRP A 62 -6.55 -9.26 -4.56
CA TRP A 62 -6.73 -8.74 -5.90
C TRP A 62 -7.17 -7.28 -5.82
N LEU A 63 -6.48 -6.41 -6.54
CA LEU A 63 -6.89 -5.03 -6.72
C LEU A 63 -7.66 -4.94 -8.04
N LEU A 64 -8.93 -4.58 -7.96
CA LEU A 64 -9.87 -4.56 -9.07
C LEU A 64 -10.15 -3.14 -9.51
N ALA A 65 -10.33 -2.95 -10.83
CA ALA A 65 -10.77 -1.70 -11.42
C ALA A 65 -11.74 -1.96 -12.56
N ASP A 66 -12.70 -1.06 -12.77
CA ASP A 66 -13.50 -1.05 -13.99
C ASP A 66 -12.75 -0.36 -15.14
N ARG A 67 -13.33 -0.40 -16.35
CA ARG A 67 -12.74 0.24 -17.54
C ARG A 67 -12.46 1.72 -17.34
N ARG A 68 -13.36 2.44 -16.69
CA ARG A 68 -13.23 3.88 -16.47
C ARG A 68 -12.07 4.19 -15.53
N ALA A 69 -11.99 3.47 -14.40
CA ALA A 69 -10.90 3.63 -13.44
C ALA A 69 -9.54 3.29 -14.07
N LEU A 70 -9.42 2.15 -14.78
CA LEU A 70 -8.19 1.81 -15.48
C LEU A 70 -7.76 2.89 -16.49
N ARG A 71 -8.70 3.41 -17.28
CA ARG A 71 -8.39 4.47 -18.27
C ARG A 71 -7.94 5.77 -17.63
N ARG A 72 -8.50 6.12 -16.46
CA ARG A 72 -8.21 7.39 -15.79
C ARG A 72 -6.96 7.33 -14.91
N TYR A 73 -6.76 6.24 -14.17
CA TYR A 73 -5.73 6.15 -13.13
C TYR A 73 -4.66 5.09 -13.42
N GLY A 74 -4.93 4.16 -14.32
CA GLY A 74 -4.10 2.97 -14.48
C GLY A 74 -4.36 1.93 -13.38
N LEU A 75 -3.60 0.82 -13.44
CA LEU A 75 -3.61 -0.23 -12.43
C LEU A 75 -2.23 -0.92 -12.42
N GLY A 76 -1.41 -0.61 -11.45
CA GLY A 76 -0.03 -1.07 -11.40
C GLY A 76 0.77 -0.64 -12.63
N HIS A 77 1.42 -1.58 -13.30
CA HIS A 77 2.19 -1.29 -14.54
C HIS A 77 1.29 -0.89 -15.73
N ALA A 78 -0.01 -1.20 -15.69
CA ALA A 78 -0.93 -0.76 -16.74
C ALA A 78 -1.23 0.74 -16.59
N ARG A 79 -0.59 1.55 -17.41
CA ARG A 79 -0.71 3.02 -17.38
C ARG A 79 -2.10 3.47 -17.83
N PRO A 80 -2.55 4.67 -17.39
CA PRO A 80 -3.80 5.27 -17.84
C PRO A 80 -3.76 5.62 -19.36
N PHE A 81 -4.92 5.97 -19.91
CA PHE A 81 -5.00 6.47 -21.28
C PHE A 81 -3.96 7.59 -21.55
N PRO A 82 -3.29 7.63 -22.71
CA PRO A 82 -3.58 6.88 -23.95
C PRO A 82 -2.94 5.49 -24.07
N PHE A 83 -2.28 4.97 -23.04
CA PHE A 83 -1.63 3.66 -23.11
C PHE A 83 -2.64 2.52 -23.12
N THR A 84 -2.36 1.49 -23.92
CA THR A 84 -3.16 0.28 -23.96
C THR A 84 -2.64 -0.76 -22.98
N PRO A 85 -3.51 -1.52 -22.30
CA PRO A 85 -3.08 -2.54 -21.34
C PRO A 85 -2.65 -3.86 -22.00
N THR A 86 -2.62 -3.94 -23.35
CA THR A 86 -2.44 -5.20 -24.12
C THR A 86 -1.18 -5.96 -23.74
N ALA A 87 -0.07 -5.26 -23.54
CA ALA A 87 1.19 -5.92 -23.15
C ALA A 87 1.05 -6.63 -21.79
N TRP A 88 0.40 -5.99 -20.83
CA TRP A 88 0.23 -6.53 -19.48
C TRP A 88 -0.81 -7.66 -19.43
N LEU A 89 -1.79 -7.65 -20.31
CA LEU A 89 -2.71 -8.79 -20.50
C LEU A 89 -1.98 -10.00 -21.05
N ARG A 90 -1.08 -9.83 -22.02
CA ARG A 90 -0.28 -10.92 -22.61
C ARG A 90 0.68 -11.56 -21.62
N THR A 91 1.23 -10.81 -20.69
CA THR A 91 2.13 -11.34 -19.64
C THR A 91 1.38 -12.07 -18.52
N GLY A 92 0.04 -12.01 -18.50
CA GLY A 92 -0.76 -12.48 -17.37
C GLY A 92 -0.65 -11.63 -16.09
N TYR A 93 0.05 -10.49 -16.15
CA TYR A 93 0.12 -9.55 -15.04
C TYR A 93 -1.23 -8.91 -14.73
N LEU A 94 -1.92 -8.45 -15.75
CA LEU A 94 -3.26 -7.90 -15.68
C LEU A 94 -4.27 -8.94 -16.14
N GLN A 95 -5.23 -9.25 -15.30
CA GLN A 95 -6.37 -10.09 -15.64
C GLN A 95 -7.51 -9.22 -16.18
N ARG A 96 -8.36 -9.79 -17.03
CA ARG A 96 -9.50 -9.09 -17.65
C ARG A 96 -10.71 -10.01 -17.76
N GLY A 97 -11.87 -9.49 -17.38
CA GLY A 97 -13.17 -10.10 -17.66
C GLY A 97 -14.15 -9.09 -18.23
N ASN A 98 -14.98 -9.46 -19.20
CA ASN A 98 -16.04 -8.57 -19.69
C ASN A 98 -17.13 -8.39 -18.64
N THR A 99 -17.30 -9.41 -17.78
CA THR A 99 -18.16 -9.41 -16.60
C THR A 99 -17.36 -9.66 -15.33
N LEU A 100 -17.94 -9.38 -14.16
CA LEU A 100 -17.34 -9.73 -12.87
C LEU A 100 -17.14 -11.24 -12.71
N ALA A 101 -18.09 -12.06 -13.21
CA ALA A 101 -17.99 -13.51 -13.16
C ALA A 101 -16.82 -14.05 -14.01
N GLU A 102 -16.59 -13.48 -15.20
CA GLU A 102 -15.42 -13.83 -16.02
C GLU A 102 -14.12 -13.44 -15.31
N LEU A 103 -14.06 -12.24 -14.71
CA LEU A 103 -12.88 -11.77 -13.95
C LEU A 103 -12.63 -12.67 -12.74
N ALA A 104 -13.66 -13.00 -11.98
CA ALA A 104 -13.57 -13.90 -10.82
C ALA A 104 -12.98 -15.25 -11.19
N LYS A 105 -13.43 -15.85 -12.31
CA LYS A 105 -12.88 -17.09 -12.84
C LYS A 105 -11.39 -16.97 -13.19
N GLN A 106 -10.97 -15.88 -13.85
CA GLN A 106 -9.56 -15.65 -14.20
C GLN A 106 -8.66 -15.49 -12.96
N CYS A 107 -9.21 -14.93 -11.88
CA CYS A 107 -8.48 -14.63 -10.65
C CYS A 107 -8.62 -15.71 -9.57
N ALA A 108 -9.38 -16.79 -9.82
CA ALA A 108 -9.76 -17.77 -8.81
C ALA A 108 -10.40 -17.12 -7.57
N ILE A 109 -11.31 -16.17 -7.80
CA ILE A 109 -12.12 -15.49 -6.76
C ILE A 109 -13.51 -16.13 -6.73
N ASP A 110 -14.12 -16.20 -5.55
CA ASP A 110 -15.54 -16.58 -5.43
C ASP A 110 -16.41 -15.56 -6.19
N ALA A 111 -17.08 -16.03 -7.25
CA ALA A 111 -17.83 -15.16 -8.16
C ALA A 111 -19.09 -14.54 -7.52
N ASN A 112 -19.77 -15.30 -6.66
CA ASN A 112 -20.98 -14.85 -5.99
C ASN A 112 -20.65 -13.81 -4.93
N ALA A 113 -19.68 -14.11 -4.07
CA ALA A 113 -19.22 -13.18 -3.06
C ALA A 113 -18.62 -11.90 -3.68
N LEU A 114 -17.92 -12.02 -4.83
CA LEU A 114 -17.42 -10.84 -5.54
C LEU A 114 -18.56 -9.96 -6.06
N ALA A 115 -19.61 -10.55 -6.64
CA ALA A 115 -20.76 -9.81 -7.15
C ALA A 115 -21.47 -9.05 -6.01
N GLU A 116 -21.75 -9.72 -4.88
CA GLU A 116 -22.31 -9.11 -3.69
C GLU A 116 -21.44 -7.97 -3.14
N THR A 117 -20.13 -8.18 -3.09
CA THR A 117 -19.16 -7.17 -2.64
C THR A 117 -19.17 -5.92 -3.51
N VAL A 118 -19.18 -6.11 -4.85
CA VAL A 118 -19.20 -4.98 -5.79
C VAL A 118 -20.54 -4.24 -5.74
N GLU A 119 -21.66 -4.96 -5.65
CA GLU A 119 -22.98 -4.36 -5.52
C GLU A 119 -23.07 -3.50 -4.24
N ARG A 120 -22.65 -4.06 -3.10
CA ARG A 120 -22.61 -3.36 -1.82
C ARG A 120 -21.71 -2.12 -1.88
N PHE A 121 -20.50 -2.25 -2.44
CA PHE A 121 -19.60 -1.11 -2.62
C PHE A 121 -20.18 -0.04 -3.55
N ASN A 122 -20.85 -0.44 -4.63
CA ASN A 122 -21.51 0.50 -5.55
C ASN A 122 -22.64 1.28 -4.86
N HIS A 123 -23.35 0.64 -3.93
CA HIS A 123 -24.32 1.32 -3.09
C HIS A 123 -23.66 2.40 -2.22
N PHE A 124 -22.57 2.07 -1.53
CA PHE A 124 -21.78 3.03 -0.74
C PHE A 124 -21.25 4.17 -1.60
N ALA A 125 -20.68 3.85 -2.77
CA ALA A 125 -20.19 4.87 -3.69
C ALA A 125 -21.26 5.82 -4.18
N SER A 126 -22.51 5.35 -4.31
CA SER A 126 -23.67 6.18 -4.68
C SER A 126 -24.19 7.02 -3.52
N ALA A 127 -24.11 6.49 -2.29
CA ALA A 127 -24.46 7.20 -1.06
C ALA A 127 -23.38 8.20 -0.62
N GLY A 128 -22.13 8.05 -1.11
CA GLY A 128 -20.99 8.87 -0.73
C GLY A 128 -20.35 8.47 0.61
N GLU A 129 -20.73 7.32 1.18
CA GLU A 129 -20.24 6.84 2.47
C GLU A 129 -19.98 5.34 2.44
N ASP A 130 -18.78 4.90 2.86
CA ASP A 130 -18.41 3.50 3.04
C ASP A 130 -18.56 3.11 4.50
N VAL A 131 -19.67 2.46 4.85
CA VAL A 131 -19.96 2.06 6.23
C VAL A 131 -19.19 0.82 6.68
N ASP A 132 -18.58 0.08 5.75
CA ASP A 132 -17.81 -1.13 6.08
C ASP A 132 -16.39 -0.80 6.57
N PHE A 133 -15.73 0.16 5.89
CA PHE A 133 -14.33 0.48 6.16
C PHE A 133 -14.07 1.98 6.28
N TYR A 134 -15.09 2.81 6.26
CA TYR A 134 -15.01 4.28 6.40
C TYR A 134 -14.05 4.94 5.38
N ARG A 135 -13.97 4.37 4.18
CA ARG A 135 -13.10 4.89 3.12
C ARG A 135 -13.55 6.30 2.71
N GLY A 136 -12.62 7.25 2.80
CA GLY A 136 -12.88 8.66 2.52
C GLY A 136 -13.21 9.48 3.77
N ALA A 137 -13.40 8.89 4.93
CA ALA A 137 -13.73 9.61 6.16
C ALA A 137 -12.57 10.47 6.67
N SER A 138 -11.34 10.00 6.58
CA SER A 138 -10.16 10.73 7.06
C SER A 138 -9.62 11.73 6.04
N ALA A 139 -8.92 12.76 6.52
CA ALA A 139 -8.20 13.70 5.65
C ALA A 139 -7.11 12.98 4.83
N TYR A 140 -6.44 11.97 5.42
CA TYR A 140 -5.47 11.15 4.72
C TYR A 140 -6.10 10.42 3.54
N ASN A 141 -7.23 9.74 3.73
CA ASN A 141 -7.94 9.05 2.65
C ASN A 141 -8.30 10.00 1.50
N ARG A 142 -8.88 11.16 1.84
CA ARG A 142 -9.27 12.16 0.83
C ARG A 142 -8.07 12.68 0.05
N ALA A 143 -6.94 12.90 0.70
CA ALA A 143 -5.71 13.32 0.03
C ALA A 143 -5.18 12.26 -0.98
N GLN A 144 -5.43 10.97 -0.76
CA GLN A 144 -5.08 9.89 -1.68
C GLN A 144 -6.07 9.76 -2.86
N GLY A 145 -7.26 10.30 -2.74
CA GLY A 145 -8.32 10.24 -3.73
C GLY A 145 -8.03 11.03 -5.02
N ASP A 146 -9.07 11.23 -5.81
CA ASP A 146 -9.07 12.12 -6.97
C ASP A 146 -9.95 13.33 -6.63
N HIS A 147 -9.36 14.52 -6.58
CA HIS A 147 -10.03 15.73 -6.07
C HIS A 147 -10.78 15.48 -4.72
N GLN A 148 -10.10 14.79 -3.78
CA GLN A 148 -10.61 14.37 -2.47
C GLN A 148 -11.71 13.29 -2.50
N VAL A 149 -12.08 12.78 -3.68
CA VAL A 149 -13.04 11.68 -3.83
C VAL A 149 -12.30 10.35 -3.87
N THR A 150 -12.70 9.41 -3.03
CA THR A 150 -12.14 8.04 -2.97
C THR A 150 -13.15 6.99 -3.40
N LEU A 151 -14.44 7.29 -3.32
CA LEU A 151 -15.52 6.39 -3.69
C LEU A 151 -15.97 6.61 -5.13
N GLY A 152 -16.16 5.53 -5.86
CA GLY A 152 -16.70 5.54 -7.21
C GLY A 152 -17.11 4.12 -7.60
N PRO A 153 -18.26 3.95 -8.22
CA PRO A 153 -18.80 2.63 -8.51
C PRO A 153 -17.98 1.89 -9.59
N LEU A 154 -17.92 0.57 -9.46
CA LEU A 154 -17.41 -0.36 -10.48
C LEU A 154 -18.57 -0.85 -11.33
N ARG A 155 -18.86 -0.19 -12.46
CA ARG A 155 -20.04 -0.50 -13.29
C ARG A 155 -19.73 -0.77 -14.75
N GLU A 156 -18.60 -0.29 -15.25
CA GLU A 156 -18.28 -0.31 -16.68
C GLU A 156 -17.25 -1.38 -17.02
N GLY A 157 -17.73 -2.53 -17.48
CA GLY A 157 -16.85 -3.55 -18.05
C GLY A 157 -16.10 -3.07 -19.33
N PRO A 158 -15.02 -3.73 -19.74
CA PRO A 158 -14.41 -4.85 -19.03
C PRO A 158 -13.81 -4.43 -17.68
N PHE A 159 -13.81 -5.40 -16.76
CA PHE A 159 -13.17 -5.29 -15.45
C PHE A 159 -11.76 -5.85 -15.49
N TYR A 160 -10.90 -5.33 -14.65
CA TYR A 160 -9.48 -5.69 -14.59
C TYR A 160 -9.05 -5.98 -13.17
N ALA A 161 -8.04 -6.83 -13.02
CA ALA A 161 -7.45 -7.11 -11.72
C ALA A 161 -5.94 -7.32 -11.80
N VAL A 162 -5.22 -6.90 -10.75
CA VAL A 162 -3.81 -7.25 -10.50
C VAL A 162 -3.69 -7.94 -9.15
N ARG A 163 -2.83 -8.96 -9.08
CA ARG A 163 -2.58 -9.68 -7.83
C ARG A 163 -1.64 -8.87 -6.93
N ILE A 164 -2.05 -8.69 -5.68
CA ILE A 164 -1.28 -8.03 -4.64
C ILE A 164 -0.67 -9.06 -3.70
N LEU A 165 0.61 -8.91 -3.44
CA LEU A 165 1.38 -9.68 -2.49
C LEU A 165 1.99 -8.74 -1.44
N PRO A 166 2.22 -9.19 -0.20
CA PRO A 166 2.99 -8.43 0.76
C PRO A 166 4.38 -8.09 0.22
N GLY A 167 4.89 -6.97 0.66
CA GLY A 167 6.24 -6.53 0.34
C GLY A 167 6.62 -5.35 1.23
N SER A 168 7.91 -5.19 1.51
CA SER A 168 8.41 -4.12 2.36
C SER A 168 9.12 -3.06 1.52
N LEU A 169 8.91 -1.79 1.88
CA LEU A 169 9.69 -0.64 1.40
C LEU A 169 10.73 -0.20 2.44
N GLY A 170 10.67 -0.76 3.63
CA GLY A 170 11.52 -0.47 4.77
C GLY A 170 10.96 -1.08 6.04
N THR A 171 11.65 -0.93 7.15
CA THR A 171 11.22 -1.44 8.46
C THR A 171 11.00 -0.29 9.43
N PHE A 172 10.19 -0.54 10.46
CA PHE A 172 10.02 0.33 11.63
C PHE A 172 10.65 -0.27 12.88
N SER A 173 11.22 -1.46 12.74
CA SER A 173 12.01 -2.12 13.75
C SER A 173 13.49 -1.84 13.49
N GLY A 174 14.19 -1.34 14.50
CA GLY A 174 15.59 -0.98 14.40
C GLY A 174 16.25 -0.93 15.76
N LEU A 175 17.48 -0.40 15.83
CA LEU A 175 18.24 -0.25 17.05
C LEU A 175 17.54 0.74 17.99
N GLN A 176 17.47 0.40 19.27
CA GLN A 176 16.98 1.33 20.28
C GLN A 176 17.95 2.50 20.45
N THR A 177 17.42 3.71 20.46
CA THR A 177 18.22 4.93 20.60
C THR A 177 17.58 5.86 21.62
N ASP A 178 18.41 6.75 22.18
CA ASP A 178 17.95 7.88 22.96
C ASP A 178 17.55 9.07 22.07
N GLU A 179 17.16 10.19 22.67
CA GLU A 179 16.77 11.43 21.99
C GLU A 179 17.93 12.09 21.21
N HIS A 180 19.15 11.63 21.39
CA HIS A 180 20.35 12.07 20.66
C HIS A 180 20.77 11.10 19.57
N ALA A 181 19.93 10.08 19.27
CA ALA A 181 20.18 9.01 18.33
C ALA A 181 21.41 8.12 18.68
N ARG A 182 21.83 8.10 19.95
CA ARG A 182 22.86 7.17 20.43
C ARG A 182 22.23 5.81 20.64
N VAL A 183 22.85 4.77 20.11
CA VAL A 183 22.37 3.39 20.30
C VAL A 183 22.51 2.99 21.76
N LEU A 184 21.49 2.36 22.29
CA LEU A 184 21.44 1.87 23.67
C LEU A 184 21.78 0.38 23.73
N ASP A 185 22.51 -0.02 24.78
CA ASP A 185 22.73 -1.43 25.12
C ASP A 185 21.52 -2.05 25.86
N GLU A 186 21.65 -3.30 26.29
CA GLU A 186 20.60 -4.02 27.04
C GLU A 186 20.29 -3.38 28.39
N GLN A 187 21.24 -2.63 28.98
CA GLN A 187 21.09 -1.90 30.24
C GLN A 187 20.56 -0.46 30.03
N GLN A 188 20.13 -0.14 28.78
CA GLN A 188 19.65 1.19 28.38
C GLN A 188 20.72 2.29 28.52
N GLN A 189 22.02 1.93 28.40
CA GLN A 189 23.13 2.87 28.42
C GLN A 189 23.61 3.15 27.00
N PRO A 190 23.96 4.38 26.64
CA PRO A 190 24.45 4.70 25.32
C PRO A 190 25.80 4.04 25.03
N ILE A 191 25.89 3.28 23.95
CA ILE A 191 27.11 2.72 23.43
C ILE A 191 27.99 3.86 22.89
N PRO A 192 29.23 4.06 23.42
CA PRO A 192 30.08 5.16 23.01
C PRO A 192 30.40 5.13 21.52
N GLY A 193 30.13 6.23 20.79
CA GLY A 193 30.48 6.39 19.38
C GLY A 193 29.51 5.73 18.40
N LEU A 194 28.49 5.02 18.87
CA LEU A 194 27.50 4.36 18.01
C LEU A 194 26.20 5.17 17.95
N TYR A 195 25.74 5.44 16.72
CA TYR A 195 24.50 6.18 16.42
C TYR A 195 23.69 5.41 15.38
N ALA A 196 22.37 5.53 15.45
CA ALA A 196 21.46 5.04 14.41
C ALA A 196 20.39 6.09 14.11
N ILE A 197 20.05 6.26 12.83
CA ILE A 197 19.06 7.24 12.34
C ILE A 197 18.18 6.61 11.27
N GLY A 198 17.07 7.28 10.96
CA GLY A 198 16.16 6.83 9.91
C GLY A 198 15.60 5.44 10.19
N ASN A 199 15.62 4.58 9.17
CA ASN A 199 15.09 3.21 9.30
C ASN A 199 15.98 2.24 10.09
N ASP A 200 17.23 2.61 10.37
CA ASP A 200 18.13 1.80 11.20
C ASP A 200 17.86 1.99 12.70
N MET A 201 17.22 3.09 13.09
CA MET A 201 16.73 3.29 14.44
C MET A 201 15.30 2.77 14.62
N SER A 202 14.94 2.39 15.83
CA SER A 202 13.58 2.06 16.21
C SER A 202 12.67 3.26 15.94
N SER A 203 11.56 3.04 15.21
CA SER A 203 10.70 4.13 14.78
C SER A 203 10.10 4.89 15.95
N VAL A 204 10.23 6.22 15.92
CA VAL A 204 9.56 7.12 16.87
C VAL A 204 8.02 7.04 16.78
N MET A 205 7.49 6.51 15.67
CA MET A 205 6.05 6.28 15.46
C MET A 205 5.57 4.94 16.04
N ARG A 206 6.46 4.17 16.66
CA ARG A 206 6.14 2.91 17.38
C ARG A 206 5.33 1.90 16.56
N GLY A 207 5.67 1.73 15.27
CA GLY A 207 5.02 0.77 14.37
C GLY A 207 3.81 1.32 13.62
N TYR A 208 3.44 2.59 13.79
CA TYR A 208 2.38 3.22 13.02
C TYR A 208 2.91 3.97 11.81
N TYR A 209 2.07 4.09 10.78
CA TYR A 209 2.36 4.87 9.58
C TYR A 209 1.38 6.04 9.42
N PRO A 210 1.61 7.18 10.07
CA PRO A 210 0.66 8.30 10.07
C PRO A 210 0.52 8.97 8.70
N SER A 211 1.59 9.04 7.89
CA SER A 211 1.56 9.63 6.55
C SER A 211 2.89 9.47 5.81
N GLY A 212 2.95 9.89 4.53
CA GLY A 212 4.19 10.02 3.77
C GLY A 212 5.19 10.96 4.45
N GLY A 213 6.49 10.65 4.31
CA GLY A 213 7.57 11.39 4.97
C GLY A 213 8.09 10.78 6.28
N ILE A 214 7.40 9.76 6.80
CA ILE A 214 7.77 9.06 8.05
C ILE A 214 9.17 8.42 8.03
N THR A 215 9.73 8.13 6.87
CA THR A 215 11.10 7.61 6.72
C THR A 215 12.11 8.75 6.62
N LEU A 216 11.85 9.73 5.78
CA LEU A 216 12.76 10.86 5.53
C LEU A 216 12.77 11.87 6.68
N GLY A 217 11.61 12.18 7.26
CA GLY A 217 11.49 13.14 8.34
C GLY A 217 12.36 12.79 9.55
N PRO A 218 12.21 11.61 10.16
CA PRO A 218 13.07 11.14 11.24
C PRO A 218 14.55 11.04 10.82
N ALA A 219 14.86 10.51 9.61
CA ALA A 219 16.24 10.41 9.13
C ALA A 219 16.94 11.77 9.09
N MET A 220 16.29 12.79 8.54
CA MET A 220 16.85 14.14 8.45
C MET A 220 16.97 14.80 9.84
N THR A 221 15.94 14.66 10.68
CA THR A 221 15.91 15.25 12.02
C THR A 221 17.01 14.67 12.89
N PHE A 222 17.07 13.35 13.01
CA PHE A 222 18.07 12.71 13.84
C PHE A 222 19.49 12.81 13.25
N GLY A 223 19.62 12.81 11.92
CA GLY A 223 20.90 13.09 11.25
C GLY A 223 21.44 14.47 11.58
N TYR A 224 20.59 15.50 11.58
CA TYR A 224 20.96 16.85 12.03
C TYR A 224 21.37 16.89 13.50
N LEU A 225 20.62 16.22 14.39
CA LEU A 225 20.94 16.17 15.82
C LEU A 225 22.28 15.50 16.09
N VAL A 226 22.56 14.36 15.43
CA VAL A 226 23.84 13.67 15.52
C VAL A 226 24.98 14.56 15.05
N GLY A 227 24.86 15.19 13.87
CA GLY A 227 25.87 16.10 13.34
C GLY A 227 26.17 17.26 14.29
N LYS A 228 25.12 17.88 14.86
CA LYS A 228 25.26 18.97 15.84
C LYS A 228 25.95 18.52 17.13
N ASN A 229 25.65 17.31 17.62
CA ASN A 229 26.27 16.76 18.84
C ASN A 229 27.75 16.43 18.62
N LEU A 230 28.09 15.85 17.49
CA LEU A 230 29.49 15.53 17.13
C LEU A 230 30.34 16.79 16.97
N ALA A 231 29.80 17.83 16.33
CA ALA A 231 30.49 19.12 16.18
C ALA A 231 30.78 19.80 17.52
N LYS A 232 29.86 19.70 18.49
CA LYS A 232 30.11 20.22 19.85
C LYS A 232 31.24 19.47 20.57
N LYS A 233 31.24 18.11 20.49
CA LYS A 233 32.30 17.31 21.13
C LYS A 233 33.68 17.62 20.60
N ASN A 234 33.84 17.97 19.34
CA ASN A 234 35.13 18.31 18.73
C ASN A 234 35.68 19.70 19.17
N LYS A 235 34.77 20.64 19.52
CA LYS A 235 35.21 21.96 20.04
C LYS A 235 35.83 21.94 21.42
N TYR A 236 35.58 20.90 22.21
CA TYR A 236 36.16 20.73 23.56
C TYR A 236 37.39 19.81 23.60
N LYS A 237 37.90 19.34 22.43
CA LYS A 237 39.11 18.54 22.31
C LYS A 237 40.32 19.33 21.74
N GLN A 238 40.13 20.64 21.49
CA GLN A 238 41.19 21.60 21.19
C GLN A 238 41.46 22.48 22.42
#